data_4562a6167324d44f4e526559ec7cc5ea
#
_entry.id   4562a6167324d44f4e526559ec7cc5ea
#
_cell.length_a   1.000
_cell.length_b   1.000
_cell.length_c   1.000
_cell.angle_alpha   90.00
_cell.angle_beta   90.00
_cell.angle_gamma   90.00
#
_symmetry.space_group_name_H-M   'P 1'
#
loop_
_entity.id
_entity.type
_entity.pdbx_description
1 polymer ?
#
loop_
_entity_poly.entity_id
_entity_poly.type
_entity_poly.pdbx_seq_one_letter_code
_entity_poly.pdbx_strand_id
1 'polypeptide(L)'
;MNFTTLIAKKFMFNKKHIGPSRLTGLIAIIGISLGTMAMILSVSVLNGFESKIIDKIVGFEGDIKLGGDIEFEKSMQILSSIDEVENFIPYVERVGLIMNQYNESRMIAFKSIDISKVKSFYQIDFIESADFDLPMIYLGRTTAARLNLQVGDKVRLLSPLDQNIVWGLPRSLEVIIGGIFDVQILDFNDKVVFIPEDIGKKLFLRKKGFDGIDIKTGEHSNLKNIKKVIQQKINNSHIETWSEIHENLFSAMRL
;
A
#
# COMPACT_ATOMS: atom_id res chain seq x y z
N MET A 1 -41.09 31.99 19.02
CA MET A 1 -40.00 31.79 19.99
C MET A 1 -40.58 31.00 21.15
N ASN A 2 -40.12 29.77 21.40
CA ASN A 2 -40.73 28.88 22.37
C ASN A 2 -40.58 29.40 23.80
N PHE A 3 -41.64 29.25 24.63
CA PHE A 3 -41.68 29.70 26.01
C PHE A 3 -40.47 29.20 26.85
N THR A 4 -40.02 27.97 26.58
CA THR A 4 -38.83 27.36 27.20
C THR A 4 -37.52 28.13 26.90
N THR A 5 -37.34 28.59 25.66
CA THR A 5 -36.15 29.37 25.24
C THR A 5 -36.17 30.77 25.89
N LEU A 6 -37.32 31.33 26.12
CA LEU A 6 -37.49 32.64 26.77
C LEU A 6 -37.13 32.55 28.26
N ILE A 7 -37.57 31.48 28.95
CA ILE A 7 -37.23 31.21 30.34
C ILE A 7 -35.72 30.94 30.48
N ALA A 8 -35.15 30.09 29.64
CA ALA A 8 -33.73 29.78 29.68
C ALA A 8 -32.87 31.04 29.47
N LYS A 9 -33.22 31.88 28.49
CA LYS A 9 -32.55 33.17 28.24
C LYS A 9 -32.65 34.12 29.43
N LYS A 10 -33.84 34.21 30.08
CA LYS A 10 -34.06 35.07 31.22
C LYS A 10 -33.28 34.60 32.46
N PHE A 11 -33.16 33.28 32.70
CA PHE A 11 -32.36 32.70 33.77
C PHE A 11 -30.85 32.88 33.55
N MET A 12 -30.36 32.72 32.31
CA MET A 12 -28.95 32.86 31.98
C MET A 12 -28.44 34.31 31.95
N PHE A 13 -29.26 35.26 31.48
CA PHE A 13 -28.85 36.66 31.25
C PHE A 13 -29.43 37.68 32.21
N ASN A 14 -30.08 37.27 33.32
CA ASN A 14 -30.63 38.22 34.30
C ASN A 14 -29.49 38.90 35.06
N LYS A 15 -29.35 40.21 34.89
CA LYS A 15 -28.26 41.04 35.44
C LYS A 15 -28.40 41.32 36.98
N LYS A 16 -29.52 41.03 37.62
CA LYS A 16 -29.80 41.52 38.98
C LYS A 16 -29.28 40.63 40.13
N HIS A 17 -28.98 39.35 39.92
CA HIS A 17 -28.36 38.51 40.95
C HIS A 17 -27.43 37.48 40.29
N ILE A 18 -26.13 37.51 40.62
CA ILE A 18 -25.18 36.47 40.30
C ILE A 18 -25.38 35.33 41.31
N GLY A 19 -26.44 34.54 41.14
CA GLY A 19 -26.71 33.38 41.99
C GLY A 19 -25.87 32.13 41.56
N PRO A 20 -25.69 31.16 42.46
CA PRO A 20 -24.93 29.93 42.19
C PRO A 20 -25.44 29.16 40.97
N SER A 21 -26.72 29.25 40.63
CA SER A 21 -27.33 28.61 39.46
C SER A 21 -26.82 29.15 38.11
N ARG A 22 -26.37 30.40 38.04
CA ARG A 22 -25.80 30.98 36.82
C ARG A 22 -24.38 30.46 36.58
N LEU A 23 -23.59 30.31 37.64
CA LEU A 23 -22.25 29.78 37.59
C LEU A 23 -22.26 28.31 37.15
N THR A 24 -23.14 27.49 37.73
CA THR A 24 -23.30 26.06 37.35
C THR A 24 -23.79 25.89 35.93
N GLY A 25 -24.72 26.76 35.46
CA GLY A 25 -25.17 26.75 34.07
C GLY A 25 -24.06 27.10 33.09
N LEU A 26 -23.21 28.05 33.40
CA LEU A 26 -22.08 28.45 32.56
C LEU A 26 -21.00 27.35 32.50
N ILE A 27 -20.69 26.73 33.65
CA ILE A 27 -19.78 25.58 33.71
C ILE A 27 -20.32 24.42 32.90
N ALA A 28 -21.61 24.12 32.98
CA ALA A 28 -22.24 23.05 32.22
C ALA A 28 -22.13 23.29 30.68
N ILE A 29 -22.40 24.54 30.25
CA ILE A 29 -22.29 24.91 28.83
C ILE A 29 -20.84 24.76 28.34
N ILE A 30 -19.87 25.26 29.11
CA ILE A 30 -18.46 25.14 28.78
C ILE A 30 -18.05 23.66 28.72
N GLY A 31 -18.46 22.85 29.69
CA GLY A 31 -18.16 21.43 29.74
C GLY A 31 -18.71 20.65 28.54
N ILE A 32 -19.99 20.91 28.20
CA ILE A 32 -20.60 20.28 27.01
C ILE A 32 -19.91 20.75 25.72
N SER A 33 -19.61 22.05 25.62
CA SER A 33 -18.94 22.61 24.44
C SER A 33 -17.54 22.02 24.24
N LEU A 34 -16.76 21.91 25.31
CA LEU A 34 -15.43 21.29 25.27
C LEU A 34 -15.53 19.80 24.94
N GLY A 35 -16.49 19.08 25.54
CA GLY A 35 -16.70 17.66 25.26
C GLY A 35 -17.10 17.41 23.82
N THR A 36 -18.04 18.16 23.27
CA THR A 36 -18.45 18.04 21.86
C THR A 36 -17.33 18.44 20.90
N MET A 37 -16.58 19.50 21.22
CA MET A 37 -15.42 19.92 20.43
C MET A 37 -14.34 18.83 20.39
N ALA A 38 -14.00 18.24 21.53
CA ALA A 38 -13.04 17.16 21.63
C ALA A 38 -13.47 15.93 20.82
N MET A 39 -14.76 15.57 20.87
CA MET A 39 -15.33 14.46 20.11
C MET A 39 -15.24 14.71 18.60
N ILE A 40 -15.64 15.90 18.14
CA ILE A 40 -15.57 16.26 16.71
C ILE A 40 -14.14 16.26 16.22
N LEU A 41 -13.19 16.81 16.99
CA LEU A 41 -11.76 16.79 16.64
C LEU A 41 -11.23 15.36 16.54
N SER A 42 -11.55 14.51 17.50
CA SER A 42 -11.11 13.10 17.50
C SER A 42 -11.61 12.35 16.27
N VAL A 43 -12.90 12.49 15.96
CA VAL A 43 -13.48 11.84 14.76
C VAL A 43 -12.88 12.42 13.47
N SER A 44 -12.68 13.73 13.41
CA SER A 44 -12.09 14.36 12.20
C SER A 44 -10.64 13.93 11.97
N VAL A 45 -9.84 13.83 13.03
CA VAL A 45 -8.46 13.34 12.94
C VAL A 45 -8.44 11.88 12.51
N LEU A 46 -9.29 11.04 13.11
CA LEU A 46 -9.39 9.62 12.77
C LEU A 46 -9.76 9.42 11.30
N ASN A 47 -10.80 10.10 10.82
CA ASN A 47 -11.23 10.00 9.42
C ASN A 47 -10.13 10.48 8.44
N GLY A 48 -9.45 11.58 8.79
CA GLY A 48 -8.34 12.09 7.98
C GLY A 48 -7.14 11.13 7.94
N PHE A 49 -6.87 10.44 9.04
CA PHE A 49 -5.82 9.43 9.11
C PHE A 49 -6.19 8.18 8.30
N GLU A 50 -7.43 7.70 8.45
CA GLU A 50 -7.97 6.57 7.68
C GLU A 50 -7.85 6.81 6.16
N SER A 51 -8.33 7.95 5.68
CA SER A 51 -8.25 8.31 4.25
C SER A 51 -6.79 8.28 3.75
N LYS A 52 -5.87 8.90 4.47
CA LYS A 52 -4.45 8.92 4.06
C LYS A 52 -3.80 7.55 4.03
N ILE A 53 -4.14 6.66 4.96
CA ILE A 53 -3.62 5.28 4.94
C ILE A 53 -4.16 4.54 3.73
N ILE A 54 -5.48 4.62 3.49
CA ILE A 54 -6.10 3.97 2.34
C ILE A 54 -5.47 4.45 1.04
N ASP A 55 -5.35 5.76 0.83
CA ASP A 55 -4.75 6.33 -0.39
C ASP A 55 -3.31 5.83 -0.62
N LYS A 56 -2.53 5.70 0.45
CA LYS A 56 -1.15 5.19 0.37
C LYS A 56 -1.09 3.71 0.04
N ILE A 57 -1.93 2.87 0.67
CA ILE A 57 -1.96 1.42 0.40
C ILE A 57 -2.42 1.16 -1.03
N VAL A 58 -3.53 1.76 -1.44
CA VAL A 58 -4.08 1.62 -2.79
C VAL A 58 -3.09 2.17 -3.83
N GLY A 59 -2.46 3.31 -3.54
CA GLY A 59 -1.44 3.88 -4.40
C GLY A 59 -0.27 2.93 -4.67
N PHE A 60 0.14 2.15 -3.65
CA PHE A 60 1.26 1.22 -3.76
C PHE A 60 0.87 -0.16 -4.32
N GLU A 61 -0.25 -0.77 -3.90
CA GLU A 61 -0.58 -2.15 -4.30
C GLU A 61 -1.47 -2.26 -5.53
N GLY A 62 -2.11 -1.18 -5.93
CA GLY A 62 -3.20 -1.19 -6.91
C GLY A 62 -4.56 -1.48 -6.26
N ASP A 63 -5.63 -1.32 -7.05
CA ASP A 63 -7.01 -1.46 -6.58
C ASP A 63 -7.48 -2.91 -6.52
N ILE A 64 -7.00 -3.72 -7.48
CA ILE A 64 -7.39 -5.12 -7.66
C ILE A 64 -6.14 -5.95 -7.98
N LYS A 65 -6.03 -7.11 -7.35
CA LYS A 65 -5.07 -8.16 -7.71
C LYS A 65 -5.78 -9.31 -8.42
N LEU A 66 -5.28 -9.66 -9.59
CA LEU A 66 -5.75 -10.77 -10.41
C LEU A 66 -4.69 -11.87 -10.42
N GLY A 67 -5.03 -13.05 -9.97
CA GLY A 67 -4.18 -14.24 -9.98
C GLY A 67 -4.95 -15.48 -10.37
N GLY A 68 -4.35 -16.65 -10.15
CA GLY A 68 -4.96 -17.95 -10.44
C GLY A 68 -4.35 -18.67 -11.63
N ASP A 69 -4.98 -19.75 -12.07
CA ASP A 69 -4.55 -20.53 -13.25
C ASP A 69 -5.17 -19.93 -14.52
N ILE A 70 -4.64 -18.77 -14.93
CA ILE A 70 -5.14 -17.96 -16.04
C ILE A 70 -4.12 -17.88 -17.17
N GLU A 71 -4.62 -17.65 -18.39
CA GLU A 71 -3.80 -17.29 -19.54
C GLU A 71 -3.45 -15.79 -19.46
N PHE A 72 -2.27 -15.45 -18.94
CA PHE A 72 -1.89 -14.06 -18.65
C PHE A 72 -1.96 -13.16 -19.89
N GLU A 73 -1.49 -13.60 -21.06
CA GLU A 73 -1.52 -12.79 -22.29
C GLU A 73 -2.96 -12.45 -22.70
N LYS A 74 -3.84 -13.44 -22.69
CA LYS A 74 -5.26 -13.25 -23.00
C LYS A 74 -5.95 -12.37 -21.95
N SER A 75 -5.61 -12.58 -20.67
CA SER A 75 -6.15 -11.78 -19.56
C SER A 75 -5.74 -10.30 -19.70
N MET A 76 -4.51 -10.01 -20.07
CA MET A 76 -4.05 -8.64 -20.32
C MET A 76 -4.80 -7.98 -21.50
N GLN A 77 -5.08 -8.74 -22.58
CA GLN A 77 -5.90 -8.24 -23.70
C GLN A 77 -7.34 -7.92 -23.24
N ILE A 78 -7.92 -8.79 -22.41
CA ILE A 78 -9.26 -8.55 -21.84
C ILE A 78 -9.25 -7.31 -20.94
N LEU A 79 -8.26 -7.18 -20.05
CA LEU A 79 -8.13 -6.00 -19.17
C LEU A 79 -8.02 -4.71 -19.97
N SER A 80 -7.25 -4.69 -21.07
CA SER A 80 -7.16 -3.53 -21.98
C SER A 80 -8.49 -3.16 -22.65
N SER A 81 -9.48 -4.04 -22.65
CA SER A 81 -10.81 -3.81 -23.23
C SER A 81 -11.87 -3.34 -22.22
N ILE A 82 -11.48 -3.12 -20.97
CA ILE A 82 -12.36 -2.65 -19.88
C ILE A 82 -12.07 -1.18 -19.64
N ASP A 83 -13.02 -0.32 -19.93
CA ASP A 83 -12.86 1.14 -19.87
C ASP A 83 -12.50 1.65 -18.46
N GLU A 84 -12.96 0.97 -17.43
CA GLU A 84 -12.69 1.33 -16.04
C GLU A 84 -11.27 0.93 -15.56
N VAL A 85 -10.53 0.15 -16.33
CA VAL A 85 -9.13 -0.24 -16.05
C VAL A 85 -8.19 0.80 -16.65
N GLU A 86 -7.57 1.61 -15.81
CA GLU A 86 -6.62 2.63 -16.28
C GLU A 86 -5.25 2.05 -16.60
N ASN A 87 -4.77 1.15 -15.75
CA ASN A 87 -3.44 0.56 -15.91
C ASN A 87 -3.37 -0.81 -15.26
N PHE A 88 -2.46 -1.65 -15.73
CA PHE A 88 -2.17 -2.93 -15.08
C PHE A 88 -0.71 -3.33 -15.31
N ILE A 89 -0.17 -4.10 -14.35
CA ILE A 89 1.19 -4.60 -14.40
C ILE A 89 1.25 -6.07 -13.97
N PRO A 90 1.71 -6.98 -14.85
CA PRO A 90 1.96 -8.35 -14.46
C PRO A 90 3.20 -8.44 -13.58
N TYR A 91 3.18 -9.32 -12.59
CA TYR A 91 4.30 -9.48 -11.67
C TYR A 91 4.59 -10.94 -11.35
N VAL A 92 5.83 -11.16 -10.92
CA VAL A 92 6.29 -12.39 -10.27
C VAL A 92 6.74 -12.02 -8.86
N GLU A 93 6.22 -12.70 -7.85
CA GLU A 93 6.59 -12.44 -6.47
C GLU A 93 7.23 -13.69 -5.83
N ARG A 94 8.36 -13.48 -5.14
CA ARG A 94 9.08 -14.52 -4.41
C ARG A 94 9.67 -13.97 -3.13
N VAL A 95 9.51 -14.71 -2.06
CA VAL A 95 10.23 -14.44 -0.82
C VAL A 95 11.66 -14.98 -0.94
N GLY A 96 12.62 -14.13 -0.61
CA GLY A 96 14.03 -14.48 -0.62
C GLY A 96 14.84 -13.62 0.33
N LEU A 97 16.14 -13.59 0.12
CA LEU A 97 17.08 -12.85 0.95
C LEU A 97 17.84 -11.83 0.10
N ILE A 98 17.97 -10.62 0.61
CA ILE A 98 18.96 -9.65 0.17
C ILE A 98 20.12 -9.65 1.17
N MET A 99 21.35 -9.63 0.66
CA MET A 99 22.55 -9.69 1.47
C MET A 99 23.52 -8.59 1.04
N ASN A 100 24.06 -7.86 2.01
CA ASN A 100 25.08 -6.85 1.77
C ASN A 100 26.48 -7.49 1.68
N GLN A 101 27.51 -6.66 1.42
CA GLN A 101 28.91 -7.09 1.34
C GLN A 101 29.49 -7.64 2.63
N TYR A 102 28.85 -7.37 3.78
CA TYR A 102 29.26 -7.86 5.10
C TYR A 102 28.56 -9.15 5.50
N ASN A 103 27.82 -9.79 4.57
CA ASN A 103 26.97 -10.96 4.81
C ASN A 103 25.80 -10.75 5.77
N GLU A 104 25.43 -9.49 6.06
CA GLU A 104 24.19 -9.21 6.74
C GLU A 104 23.04 -9.41 5.76
N SER A 105 22.00 -10.13 6.19
CA SER A 105 20.89 -10.49 5.30
C SER A 105 19.54 -10.16 5.90
N ARG A 106 18.56 -9.91 5.01
CA ARG A 106 17.15 -9.73 5.36
C ARG A 106 16.26 -10.52 4.44
N MET A 107 15.18 -11.04 5.01
CA MET A 107 14.10 -11.65 4.26
C MET A 107 13.23 -10.55 3.65
N ILE A 108 13.00 -10.65 2.35
CA ILE A 108 12.25 -9.68 1.55
C ILE A 108 11.38 -10.38 0.53
N ALA A 109 10.35 -9.69 0.06
CA ALA A 109 9.57 -10.09 -1.12
C ALA A 109 10.17 -9.41 -2.35
N PHE A 110 10.74 -10.20 -3.25
CA PHE A 110 11.13 -9.74 -4.58
C PHE A 110 9.90 -9.64 -5.46
N LYS A 111 9.63 -8.47 -5.99
CA LYS A 111 8.57 -8.24 -6.97
C LYS A 111 9.21 -7.95 -8.33
N SER A 112 9.20 -8.95 -9.20
CA SER A 112 9.76 -8.88 -10.55
C SER A 112 8.70 -8.34 -11.50
N ILE A 113 8.98 -7.20 -12.11
CA ILE A 113 8.06 -6.44 -12.96
C ILE A 113 8.81 -5.69 -14.07
N ASP A 114 8.05 -5.09 -14.98
CA ASP A 114 8.56 -4.08 -15.89
C ASP A 114 8.98 -2.84 -15.10
N ILE A 115 10.28 -2.69 -14.90
CA ILE A 115 10.85 -1.67 -14.01
C ILE A 115 10.57 -0.24 -14.50
N SER A 116 10.35 -0.03 -15.80
CA SER A 116 10.03 1.27 -16.37
C SER A 116 8.70 1.81 -15.88
N LYS A 117 7.79 0.93 -15.47
CA LYS A 117 6.44 1.24 -15.00
C LYS A 117 6.34 1.40 -13.47
N VAL A 118 7.40 1.08 -12.71
CA VAL A 118 7.37 1.11 -11.24
C VAL A 118 6.90 2.46 -10.71
N LYS A 119 7.53 3.53 -11.16
CA LYS A 119 7.24 4.88 -10.65
C LYS A 119 5.81 5.32 -10.97
N SER A 120 5.35 5.09 -12.20
CA SER A 120 4.02 5.53 -12.64
C SER A 120 2.90 4.67 -12.07
N PHE A 121 3.11 3.35 -11.99
CA PHE A 121 2.09 2.43 -11.52
C PHE A 121 1.94 2.43 -9.99
N TYR A 122 3.04 2.28 -9.25
CA TYR A 122 3.00 2.21 -7.78
C TYR A 122 3.05 3.57 -7.10
N GLN A 123 3.10 4.68 -7.86
CA GLN A 123 3.14 6.06 -7.35
C GLN A 123 4.19 6.25 -6.25
N ILE A 124 5.37 5.65 -6.45
CA ILE A 124 6.45 5.71 -5.49
C ILE A 124 7.34 6.91 -5.72
N ASP A 125 7.77 7.52 -4.62
CA ASP A 125 8.77 8.58 -4.64
C ASP A 125 10.16 8.00 -4.37
N PHE A 126 11.10 8.24 -5.29
CA PHE A 126 12.49 7.91 -5.05
C PHE A 126 13.15 9.01 -4.24
N ILE A 127 13.72 8.65 -3.07
CA ILE A 127 14.54 9.53 -2.27
C ILE A 127 15.86 9.77 -2.99
N GLU A 128 16.42 8.70 -3.56
CA GLU A 128 17.66 8.68 -4.27
C GLU A 128 17.59 7.68 -5.41
N SER A 129 18.07 8.03 -6.59
CA SER A 129 18.17 7.13 -7.73
C SER A 129 19.29 7.53 -8.67
N ALA A 130 19.95 6.55 -9.26
CA ALA A 130 20.96 6.75 -10.29
C ALA A 130 20.78 5.69 -11.38
N ASP A 131 21.23 6.00 -12.57
CA ASP A 131 21.20 5.09 -13.70
C ASP A 131 22.58 4.46 -13.89
N PHE A 132 22.62 3.15 -14.04
CA PHE A 132 23.85 2.39 -14.19
C PHE A 132 23.71 1.42 -15.38
N ASP A 133 24.80 1.15 -16.08
CA ASP A 133 24.85 0.14 -17.17
C ASP A 133 24.80 -1.32 -16.67
N LEU A 134 24.38 -1.53 -15.43
CA LEU A 134 24.33 -2.84 -14.77
C LEU A 134 22.91 -3.16 -14.32
N PRO A 135 22.58 -4.44 -14.10
CA PRO A 135 21.27 -4.84 -13.58
C PRO A 135 20.97 -4.15 -12.24
N MET A 136 19.94 -3.33 -12.20
CA MET A 136 19.56 -2.51 -11.05
C MET A 136 18.31 -3.04 -10.37
N ILE A 137 18.24 -2.81 -9.07
CA ILE A 137 17.06 -3.07 -8.25
C ILE A 137 16.66 -1.81 -7.47
N TYR A 138 15.40 -1.79 -7.04
CA TYR A 138 14.88 -0.71 -6.21
C TYR A 138 14.39 -1.27 -4.88
N LEU A 139 14.83 -0.68 -3.78
CA LEU A 139 14.48 -1.14 -2.43
C LEU A 139 13.91 -0.02 -1.57
N GLY A 140 13.09 -0.41 -0.60
CA GLY A 140 12.50 0.53 0.32
C GLY A 140 13.51 1.09 1.33
N ARG A 141 13.26 2.33 1.76
CA ARG A 141 14.11 3.09 2.68
C ARG A 141 14.47 2.32 3.96
N THR A 142 13.52 1.58 4.53
CA THR A 142 13.75 0.84 5.78
C THR A 142 14.74 -0.30 5.57
N THR A 143 14.62 -1.05 4.47
CA THR A 143 15.60 -2.11 4.12
C THR A 143 16.97 -1.52 3.87
N ALA A 144 17.07 -0.41 3.13
CA ALA A 144 18.33 0.28 2.89
C ALA A 144 19.00 0.71 4.21
N ALA A 145 18.26 1.36 5.10
CA ALA A 145 18.77 1.81 6.38
C ALA A 145 19.26 0.67 7.29
N ARG A 146 18.51 -0.45 7.32
CA ARG A 146 18.84 -1.60 8.17
C ARG A 146 20.04 -2.41 7.71
N LEU A 147 20.33 -2.41 6.41
CA LEU A 147 21.51 -3.06 5.84
C LEU A 147 22.63 -2.08 5.52
N ASN A 148 22.48 -0.80 5.94
CA ASN A 148 23.42 0.29 5.67
C ASN A 148 23.80 0.36 4.19
N LEU A 149 22.80 0.38 3.30
CA LEU A 149 22.93 0.37 1.85
C LEU A 149 22.62 1.73 1.26
N GLN A 150 23.35 2.07 0.20
CA GLN A 150 23.21 3.30 -0.59
C GLN A 150 23.01 2.96 -2.08
N VAL A 151 22.55 3.95 -2.86
CA VAL A 151 22.50 3.83 -4.32
C VAL A 151 23.90 3.61 -4.87
N GLY A 152 24.05 2.62 -5.76
CA GLY A 152 25.35 2.21 -6.30
C GLY A 152 26.01 1.03 -5.57
N ASP A 153 25.54 0.67 -4.38
CA ASP A 153 26.08 -0.50 -3.66
C ASP A 153 25.71 -1.81 -4.34
N LYS A 154 26.64 -2.77 -4.26
CA LYS A 154 26.43 -4.12 -4.72
C LYS A 154 25.82 -4.97 -3.62
N VAL A 155 24.77 -5.72 -3.98
CA VAL A 155 24.08 -6.64 -3.09
C VAL A 155 23.89 -7.99 -3.76
N ARG A 156 23.78 -9.04 -2.94
CA ARG A 156 23.48 -10.38 -3.42
C ARG A 156 22.04 -10.73 -3.09
N LEU A 157 21.28 -11.10 -4.13
CA LEU A 157 19.94 -11.64 -4.01
C LEU A 157 20.02 -13.15 -3.94
N LEU A 158 19.27 -13.79 -3.05
CA LEU A 158 19.17 -15.23 -2.93
C LEU A 158 17.70 -15.65 -2.96
N SER A 159 17.40 -16.69 -3.75
CA SER A 159 16.08 -17.32 -3.75
C SER A 159 16.20 -18.75 -3.17
N PRO A 160 15.89 -18.94 -1.88
CA PRO A 160 16.02 -20.24 -1.22
C PRO A 160 15.11 -21.32 -1.78
N LEU A 161 13.95 -20.93 -2.32
CA LEU A 161 12.98 -21.85 -2.93
C LEU A 161 13.37 -22.30 -4.33
N ASP A 162 14.25 -21.56 -5.00
CA ASP A 162 14.69 -21.82 -6.37
C ASP A 162 16.12 -22.40 -6.35
N GLN A 163 16.23 -23.69 -6.07
CA GLN A 163 17.53 -24.36 -5.96
C GLN A 163 18.07 -24.79 -7.33
N ASN A 164 19.38 -24.74 -7.48
CA ASN A 164 20.04 -25.34 -8.63
C ASN A 164 19.90 -26.87 -8.54
N ILE A 165 19.31 -27.49 -9.57
CA ILE A 165 18.99 -28.91 -9.62
C ILE A 165 20.23 -29.79 -9.45
N VAL A 166 21.41 -29.32 -9.87
CA VAL A 166 22.65 -30.10 -9.85
C VAL A 166 23.35 -30.04 -8.49
N TRP A 167 23.34 -28.89 -7.85
CA TRP A 167 24.14 -28.65 -6.64
C TRP A 167 23.30 -28.48 -5.36
N GLY A 168 21.98 -28.39 -5.47
CA GLY A 168 21.09 -28.15 -4.34
C GLY A 168 21.29 -26.78 -3.66
N LEU A 169 22.06 -25.88 -4.26
CA LEU A 169 22.33 -24.56 -3.71
C LEU A 169 21.25 -23.57 -4.16
N PRO A 170 20.86 -22.62 -3.27
CA PRO A 170 19.97 -21.52 -3.61
C PRO A 170 20.52 -20.72 -4.80
N ARG A 171 19.64 -20.31 -5.71
CA ARG A 171 20.04 -19.39 -6.76
C ARG A 171 20.40 -18.04 -6.17
N SER A 172 21.48 -17.48 -6.63
CA SER A 172 21.94 -16.15 -6.21
C SER A 172 22.39 -15.33 -7.41
N LEU A 173 22.22 -14.00 -7.28
CA LEU A 173 22.64 -13.05 -8.30
C LEU A 173 23.17 -11.79 -7.62
N GLU A 174 24.27 -11.24 -8.11
CA GLU A 174 24.81 -9.96 -7.70
C GLU A 174 24.22 -8.86 -8.56
N VAL A 175 23.72 -7.79 -7.92
CA VAL A 175 23.05 -6.66 -8.58
C VAL A 175 23.45 -5.36 -7.90
N ILE A 176 23.13 -4.22 -8.51
CA ILE A 176 23.39 -2.88 -7.97
C ILE A 176 22.07 -2.24 -7.53
N ILE A 177 22.14 -1.45 -6.46
CA ILE A 177 21.01 -0.63 -6.03
C ILE A 177 20.91 0.58 -6.94
N GLY A 178 19.86 0.60 -7.79
CA GLY A 178 19.56 1.71 -8.69
C GLY A 178 18.74 2.82 -8.05
N GLY A 179 18.03 2.51 -6.94
CA GLY A 179 17.27 3.54 -6.23
C GLY A 179 16.67 3.07 -4.92
N ILE A 180 16.40 4.04 -4.06
CA ILE A 180 15.77 3.87 -2.76
C ILE A 180 14.46 4.64 -2.76
N PHE A 181 13.35 3.96 -2.49
CA PHE A 181 12.03 4.57 -2.44
C PHE A 181 11.46 4.67 -1.02
N ASP A 182 10.53 5.60 -0.82
CA ASP A 182 9.75 5.74 0.42
C ASP A 182 8.26 5.89 0.10
N VAL A 183 7.48 4.91 0.50
CA VAL A 183 6.00 4.94 0.38
C VAL A 183 5.32 5.35 1.69
N GLN A 184 6.09 5.70 2.73
CA GLN A 184 5.61 6.08 4.05
C GLN A 184 4.78 4.99 4.77
N ILE A 185 4.88 3.75 4.30
CA ILE A 185 4.30 2.57 4.94
C ILE A 185 5.44 1.63 5.28
N LEU A 186 5.62 1.38 6.59
CA LEU A 186 6.78 0.66 7.11
C LEU A 186 6.96 -0.72 6.48
N ASP A 187 5.87 -1.48 6.36
CA ASP A 187 5.91 -2.84 5.82
C ASP A 187 6.39 -2.89 4.37
N PHE A 188 5.96 -1.96 3.52
CA PHE A 188 6.41 -1.90 2.13
C PHE A 188 7.87 -1.44 2.03
N ASN A 189 8.25 -0.43 2.82
CA ASN A 189 9.62 0.05 2.88
C ASN A 189 10.60 -0.99 3.46
N ASP A 190 10.10 -1.95 4.26
CA ASP A 190 10.92 -2.97 4.93
C ASP A 190 10.94 -4.33 4.22
N LYS A 191 9.92 -4.63 3.41
CA LYS A 191 9.72 -6.00 2.92
C LYS A 191 9.74 -6.14 1.40
N VAL A 192 9.58 -5.05 0.63
CA VAL A 192 9.45 -5.12 -0.83
C VAL A 192 10.70 -4.62 -1.53
N VAL A 193 11.13 -5.38 -2.53
CA VAL A 193 12.20 -5.00 -3.46
C VAL A 193 11.72 -5.24 -4.89
N PHE A 194 11.74 -4.20 -5.70
CA PHE A 194 11.44 -4.32 -7.12
C PHE A 194 12.67 -4.73 -7.90
N ILE A 195 12.51 -5.73 -8.74
CA ILE A 195 13.55 -6.23 -9.62
C ILE A 195 13.04 -6.27 -11.07
N PRO A 196 13.89 -5.98 -12.06
CA PRO A 196 13.56 -6.15 -13.47
C PRO A 196 13.18 -7.59 -13.81
N GLU A 197 12.36 -7.78 -14.85
CA GLU A 197 11.93 -9.12 -15.28
C GLU A 197 13.08 -10.04 -15.67
N ASP A 198 14.14 -9.50 -16.27
CA ASP A 198 15.32 -10.28 -16.67
C ASP A 198 16.11 -10.82 -15.47
N ILE A 199 16.17 -10.06 -14.38
CA ILE A 199 16.73 -10.51 -13.10
C ILE A 199 15.82 -11.57 -12.49
N GLY A 200 14.50 -11.36 -12.47
CA GLY A 200 13.54 -12.34 -12.00
C GLY A 200 13.62 -13.67 -12.75
N LYS A 201 13.74 -13.63 -14.09
CA LYS A 201 13.90 -14.83 -14.93
C LYS A 201 15.21 -15.60 -14.64
N LYS A 202 16.27 -14.91 -14.24
CA LYS A 202 17.56 -15.54 -13.86
C LYS A 202 17.52 -16.11 -12.44
N LEU A 203 16.85 -15.43 -11.52
CA LEU A 203 16.82 -15.79 -10.10
C LEU A 203 15.78 -16.87 -9.79
N PHE A 204 14.60 -16.83 -10.44
CA PHE A 204 13.49 -17.73 -10.14
C PHE A 204 13.38 -18.88 -11.16
N LEU A 205 13.22 -20.11 -10.65
CA LEU A 205 12.90 -21.29 -11.47
C LEU A 205 11.38 -21.33 -11.71
N ARG A 206 10.95 -20.82 -12.86
CA ARG A 206 9.52 -20.84 -13.20
C ARG A 206 9.23 -21.69 -14.43
N LYS A 207 8.07 -22.37 -14.34
CA LYS A 207 7.48 -23.10 -15.49
C LYS A 207 6.50 -22.24 -16.29
N LYS A 208 5.97 -21.12 -15.73
CA LYS A 208 4.95 -20.27 -16.34
C LYS A 208 5.17 -18.77 -16.01
N GLY A 209 4.61 -17.91 -16.87
CA GLY A 209 4.79 -16.47 -16.96
C GLY A 209 4.78 -15.64 -15.67
N PHE A 210 3.62 -15.38 -15.06
CA PHE A 210 3.46 -14.45 -13.93
C PHE A 210 2.73 -15.11 -12.76
N ASP A 211 2.78 -14.52 -11.56
CA ASP A 211 2.00 -14.94 -10.40
C ASP A 211 0.67 -14.21 -10.35
N GLY A 212 0.65 -12.97 -10.83
CA GLY A 212 -0.56 -12.17 -10.86
C GLY A 212 -0.41 -10.91 -11.71
N ILE A 213 -1.48 -10.13 -11.74
CA ILE A 213 -1.55 -8.82 -12.37
C ILE A 213 -2.11 -7.86 -11.34
N ASP A 214 -1.37 -6.80 -11.02
CA ASP A 214 -1.89 -5.66 -10.26
C ASP A 214 -2.63 -4.74 -11.23
N ILE A 215 -3.81 -4.27 -10.83
CA ILE A 215 -4.70 -3.47 -11.67
C ILE A 215 -5.03 -2.18 -10.95
N LYS A 216 -4.95 -1.05 -11.66
CA LYS A 216 -5.46 0.25 -11.25
C LYS A 216 -6.70 0.61 -12.04
N THR A 217 -7.64 1.19 -11.34
CA THR A 217 -8.94 1.61 -11.87
C THR A 217 -9.10 3.12 -11.72
N GLY A 218 -10.02 3.71 -12.47
CA GLY A 218 -10.29 5.14 -12.38
C GLY A 218 -10.78 5.58 -10.99
N GLU A 219 -10.47 6.83 -10.64
CA GLU A 219 -10.99 7.45 -9.44
C GLU A 219 -12.53 7.33 -9.40
N HIS A 220 -13.07 6.92 -8.25
CA HIS A 220 -14.51 6.68 -8.03
C HIS A 220 -15.09 5.43 -8.70
N SER A 221 -14.28 4.53 -9.24
CA SER A 221 -14.74 3.28 -9.82
C SER A 221 -15.32 2.34 -8.77
N ASN A 222 -16.40 1.65 -9.12
CA ASN A 222 -16.99 0.64 -8.23
C ASN A 222 -16.22 -0.69 -8.37
N LEU A 223 -15.23 -0.91 -7.50
CA LEU A 223 -14.36 -2.09 -7.52
C LEU A 223 -15.14 -3.42 -7.52
N LYS A 224 -16.29 -3.49 -6.80
CA LYS A 224 -17.12 -4.69 -6.77
C LYS A 224 -17.74 -5.01 -8.13
N ASN A 225 -18.10 -3.99 -8.90
CA ASN A 225 -18.63 -4.17 -10.25
C ASN A 225 -17.51 -4.59 -11.21
N ILE A 226 -16.36 -3.92 -11.16
CA ILE A 226 -15.19 -4.26 -11.99
C ILE A 226 -14.73 -5.69 -11.70
N LYS A 227 -14.64 -6.09 -10.42
CA LYS A 227 -14.33 -7.47 -10.02
C LYS A 227 -15.28 -8.47 -10.68
N LYS A 228 -16.60 -8.21 -10.67
CA LYS A 228 -17.60 -9.08 -11.33
C LYS A 228 -17.39 -9.16 -12.84
N VAL A 229 -17.13 -8.02 -13.49
CA VAL A 229 -16.87 -7.97 -14.94
C VAL A 229 -15.63 -8.79 -15.31
N ILE A 230 -14.54 -8.64 -14.54
CA ILE A 230 -13.32 -9.42 -14.75
C ILE A 230 -13.58 -10.91 -14.52
N GLN A 231 -14.28 -11.30 -13.44
CA GLN A 231 -14.64 -12.70 -13.16
C GLN A 231 -15.47 -13.35 -14.26
N GLN A 232 -16.37 -12.60 -14.88
CA GLN A 232 -17.16 -13.11 -16.00
C GLN A 232 -16.38 -13.32 -17.28
N LYS A 233 -15.35 -12.48 -17.51
CA LYS A 233 -14.55 -12.52 -18.74
C LYS A 233 -13.33 -13.44 -18.63
N ILE A 234 -12.78 -13.64 -17.42
CA ILE A 234 -11.58 -14.42 -17.17
C ILE A 234 -11.91 -15.59 -16.25
N ASN A 235 -11.99 -16.79 -16.83
CA ASN A 235 -12.26 -18.02 -16.10
C ASN A 235 -11.06 -18.42 -15.22
N ASN A 236 -11.34 -19.16 -14.13
CA ASN A 236 -10.33 -19.65 -13.17
C ASN A 236 -9.48 -18.53 -12.52
N SER A 237 -10.00 -17.31 -12.52
CA SER A 237 -9.33 -16.18 -11.90
C SER A 237 -9.61 -16.12 -10.40
N HIS A 238 -8.57 -15.84 -9.63
CA HIS A 238 -8.66 -15.40 -8.25
C HIS A 238 -8.51 -13.88 -8.22
N ILE A 239 -9.54 -13.18 -7.79
CA ILE A 239 -9.58 -11.72 -7.81
C ILE A 239 -9.85 -11.20 -6.41
N GLU A 240 -8.95 -10.37 -5.95
CA GLU A 240 -9.06 -9.70 -4.65
C GLU A 240 -8.96 -8.19 -4.81
N THR A 241 -9.85 -7.48 -4.16
CA THR A 241 -9.73 -6.03 -4.02
C THR A 241 -8.78 -5.69 -2.88
N TRP A 242 -8.17 -4.51 -2.89
CA TRP A 242 -7.31 -4.07 -1.80
C TRP A 242 -7.98 -4.15 -0.42
N SER A 243 -9.28 -3.89 -0.34
CA SER A 243 -10.06 -3.97 0.90
C SER A 243 -10.27 -5.40 1.40
N GLU A 244 -10.25 -6.39 0.51
CA GLU A 244 -10.31 -7.82 0.88
C GLU A 244 -8.93 -8.32 1.34
N ILE A 245 -7.86 -7.90 0.66
CA ILE A 245 -6.48 -8.24 1.03
C ILE A 245 -6.14 -7.71 2.43
N HIS A 246 -6.61 -6.50 2.75
CA HIS A 246 -6.36 -5.83 4.03
C HIS A 246 -7.57 -5.79 4.96
N GLU A 247 -8.42 -6.83 4.94
CA GLU A 247 -9.66 -6.89 5.72
C GLU A 247 -9.44 -6.63 7.22
N ASN A 248 -8.37 -7.15 7.80
CA ASN A 248 -8.03 -6.94 9.20
C ASN A 248 -7.73 -5.46 9.51
N LEU A 249 -7.02 -4.78 8.61
CA LEU A 249 -6.71 -3.36 8.76
C LEU A 249 -7.98 -2.53 8.60
N PHE A 250 -8.79 -2.86 7.61
CA PHE A 250 -10.03 -2.16 7.32
C PHE A 250 -11.08 -2.34 8.42
N SER A 251 -11.18 -3.54 9.00
CA SER A 251 -12.08 -3.81 10.12
C SER A 251 -11.66 -3.09 11.40
N ALA A 252 -10.35 -2.93 11.64
CA ALA A 252 -9.83 -2.19 12.79
C ALA A 252 -10.07 -0.67 12.69
N MET A 253 -10.18 -0.13 11.48
CA MET A 253 -10.46 1.30 11.26
C MET A 253 -11.95 1.65 11.33
N ARG A 254 -12.85 0.66 11.22
CA ARG A 254 -14.31 0.86 11.27
C ARG A 254 -14.90 0.87 12.68
N LEU A 255 -14.10 0.86 13.72
CA LEU A 255 -14.53 1.00 15.13
C LEU A 255 -14.69 2.48 15.49
#